data_730e2d555dc695a0fed554199ec89102
#
_entry.id   730e2d555dc695a0fed554199ec89102
#
_cell.length_a   1.000
_cell.length_b   1.000
_cell.length_c   1.000
_cell.angle_alpha   90.00
_cell.angle_beta   90.00
_cell.angle_gamma   90.00
#
_symmetry.space_group_name_H-M   'P 1'
#
loop_
_entity.id
_entity.type
_entity.pdbx_description
1 polymer ?
#
loop_
_entity_poly.entity_id
_entity_poly.type
_entity_poly.pdbx_seq_one_letter_code
_entity_poly.pdbx_strand_id
1 'polypeptide(L)' 'MLCIPCRDSGAECDYEVRDSDEAEVLASAQGHASRKHGMDVILDQLRPLMRDVPQTSY' A
#
# COMPACT_ATOMS: atom_id res chain seq x y z
N MET A 1 1.97 -11.76 -5.14
CA MET A 1 2.07 -10.90 -3.96
C MET A 1 1.52 -9.51 -4.29
N LEU A 2 0.74 -8.97 -3.39
CA LEU A 2 0.12 -7.67 -3.58
C LEU A 2 1.01 -6.56 -3.05
N CYS A 3 0.94 -5.40 -3.69
CA CYS A 3 1.85 -4.30 -3.37
C CYS A 3 1.15 -2.96 -3.59
N ILE A 4 1.33 -2.03 -2.66
CA ILE A 4 0.85 -0.66 -2.80
C ILE A 4 2.01 0.28 -2.50
N PRO A 5 2.55 0.98 -3.51
CA PRO A 5 3.57 1.99 -3.28
C PRO A 5 2.96 3.21 -2.57
N CYS A 6 3.58 3.65 -1.50
CA CYS A 6 3.10 4.82 -0.76
C CYS A 6 3.03 6.07 -1.64
N ARG A 7 3.96 6.20 -2.56
CA ARG A 7 4.04 7.33 -3.48
C ARG A 7 2.77 7.47 -4.32
N ASP A 8 2.14 6.36 -4.67
CA ASP A 8 0.94 6.37 -5.51
C ASP A 8 -0.27 6.93 -4.76
N SER A 9 -0.22 6.98 -3.44
CA SER A 9 -1.30 7.56 -2.65
C SER A 9 -1.19 9.08 -2.49
N GLY A 10 -0.17 9.68 -3.12
CA GLY A 10 0.01 11.12 -3.10
C GLY A 10 1.07 11.62 -2.14
N ALA A 11 1.76 10.74 -1.45
CA ALA A 11 2.80 11.11 -0.50
C ALA A 11 4.19 10.98 -1.14
N GLU A 12 5.10 11.86 -0.75
CA GLU A 12 6.48 11.76 -1.17
C GLU A 12 7.21 10.78 -0.28
N CYS A 13 7.21 9.51 -0.66
CA CYS A 13 7.70 8.45 0.20
C CYS A 13 8.15 7.28 -0.65
N ASP A 14 9.25 6.65 -0.25
CA ASP A 14 9.76 5.48 -0.95
C ASP A 14 9.25 4.18 -0.36
N TYR A 15 8.39 4.27 0.64
CA TYR A 15 7.86 3.10 1.30
C TYR A 15 6.88 2.35 0.40
N GLU A 16 6.88 1.03 0.53
CA GLU A 16 6.03 0.18 -0.26
C GLU A 16 5.50 -0.95 0.63
N VAL A 17 4.20 -1.16 0.61
CA VAL A 17 3.58 -2.23 1.37
C VAL A 17 3.47 -3.46 0.48
N ARG A 18 3.87 -4.61 1.01
CA ARG A 18 3.80 -5.89 0.31
C ARG A 18 3.23 -6.95 1.23
N ASP A 19 2.29 -7.71 0.73
CA ASP A 19 1.72 -8.85 1.45
C ASP A 19 0.99 -9.74 0.46
N SER A 20 0.75 -10.97 0.85
CA SER A 20 -0.01 -11.91 0.03
C SER A 20 -1.51 -11.76 0.25
N ASP A 21 -1.92 -11.07 1.31
CA ASP A 21 -3.33 -10.88 1.67
C ASP A 21 -3.76 -9.45 1.35
N GLU A 22 -4.82 -9.32 0.55
CA GLU A 22 -5.34 -8.02 0.16
C GLU A 22 -5.71 -7.16 1.37
N ALA A 23 -6.40 -7.74 2.34
CA ALA A 23 -6.82 -6.99 3.52
C ALA A 23 -5.62 -6.47 4.30
N GLU A 24 -4.57 -7.28 4.40
CA GLU A 24 -3.36 -6.87 5.11
C GLU A 24 -2.64 -5.74 4.39
N VAL A 25 -2.54 -5.83 3.06
CA VAL A 25 -1.91 -4.79 2.26
C VAL A 25 -2.65 -3.47 2.42
N LEU A 26 -3.97 -3.51 2.32
CA LEU A 26 -4.79 -2.30 2.45
C LEU A 26 -4.68 -1.70 3.83
N ALA A 27 -4.77 -2.53 4.87
CA ALA A 27 -4.68 -2.05 6.24
C ALA A 27 -3.30 -1.45 6.54
N SER A 28 -2.26 -2.09 6.08
CA SER A 28 -0.90 -1.61 6.29
C SER A 28 -0.66 -0.29 5.57
N ALA A 29 -1.13 -0.17 4.34
CA ALA A 29 -0.97 1.07 3.57
C ALA A 29 -1.74 2.21 4.23
N GLN A 30 -2.95 1.95 4.68
CA GLN A 30 -3.75 2.95 5.36
C GLN A 30 -3.09 3.40 6.66
N GLY A 31 -2.60 2.45 7.44
CA GLY A 31 -1.91 2.76 8.68
C GLY A 31 -0.66 3.57 8.48
N HIS A 32 0.11 3.24 7.45
CA HIS A 32 1.33 3.98 7.12
C HIS A 32 1.00 5.43 6.74
N ALA A 33 0.02 5.62 5.87
CA ALA A 33 -0.37 6.96 5.45
C ALA A 33 -0.84 7.81 6.63
N SER A 34 -1.61 7.20 7.52
CA SER A 34 -2.12 7.91 8.69
C SER A 34 -1.00 8.28 9.65
N ARG A 35 -0.09 7.36 9.94
CA ARG A 35 0.95 7.58 10.94
C ARG A 35 2.09 8.44 10.46
N LYS A 36 2.53 8.21 9.22
CA LYS A 36 3.71 8.89 8.70
C LYS A 36 3.39 10.22 8.05
N HIS A 37 2.23 10.30 7.41
CA HIS A 37 1.91 11.48 6.60
C HIS A 37 0.68 12.23 7.09
N GLY A 38 0.02 11.73 8.13
CA GLY A 38 -1.19 12.36 8.65
C GLY A 38 -2.32 12.39 7.62
N MET A 39 -2.31 11.47 6.66
CA MET A 39 -3.30 11.42 5.62
C MET A 39 -4.45 10.51 6.01
N ASP A 40 -5.65 10.97 5.70
CA ASP A 40 -6.85 10.18 5.93
C ASP A 40 -7.30 9.57 4.62
N VAL A 41 -6.79 8.37 4.32
CA VAL A 41 -7.14 7.67 3.10
C VAL A 41 -8.07 6.51 3.42
N ILE A 42 -9.04 6.28 2.53
CA ILE A 42 -9.96 5.16 2.67
C ILE A 42 -9.49 3.99 1.81
N LEU A 43 -9.95 2.79 2.16
CA LEU A 43 -9.52 1.58 1.46
C LEU A 43 -9.89 1.62 -0.02
N ASP A 44 -11.03 2.21 -0.36
CA ASP A 44 -11.47 2.31 -1.75
C ASP A 44 -10.51 3.13 -2.60
N GLN A 45 -9.79 4.07 -1.98
CA GLN A 45 -8.78 4.86 -2.69
C GLN A 45 -7.51 4.05 -2.91
N LEU A 46 -7.23 3.10 -2.04
CA LEU A 46 -6.03 2.28 -2.13
C LEU A 46 -6.18 1.10 -3.07
N ARG A 47 -7.40 0.58 -3.23
CA ARG A 47 -7.62 -0.59 -4.08
C ARG A 47 -7.12 -0.43 -5.51
N PRO A 48 -7.40 0.68 -6.21
CA PRO A 48 -6.89 0.83 -7.57
C PRO A 48 -5.39 1.00 -7.64
N LEU A 49 -4.75 1.30 -6.52
CA LEU A 49 -3.29 1.44 -6.47
C LEU A 49 -2.60 0.10 -6.24
N MET A 50 -3.34 -0.88 -5.77
CA MET A 50 -2.81 -2.19 -5.45
C MET A 50 -2.40 -2.91 -6.72
N ARG A 51 -1.18 -3.46 -6.71
CA ARG A 51 -0.62 -4.18 -7.84
C ARG A 51 -0.33 -5.62 -7.45
N ASP A 52 -0.57 -6.53 -8.37
CA ASP A 52 -0.22 -7.92 -8.19
C ASP A 52 1.11 -8.17 -8.89
N VAL A 53 2.17 -8.27 -8.10
CA VAL A 53 3.51 -8.51 -8.65
C VAL A 53 3.88 -9.97 -8.47
N PRO A 54 4.58 -10.56 -9.45
CA PRO A 54 4.99 -11.95 -9.33
C PRO A 54 5.94 -12.12 -8.15
N GLN A 55 5.69 -13.18 -7.39
CA GLN A 55 6.55 -13.51 -6.28
C GLN A 55 7.80 -14.18 -6.84
N THR A 56 8.89 -13.44 -6.79
CA THR A 56 10.15 -13.94 -7.30
C THR A 56 10.92 -14.61 -6.18
N SER A 57 11.32 -15.82 -6.40
CA SER A 57 12.21 -16.51 -5.48
C SER A 57 13.34 -17.14 -6.26
N TYR A 58 14.51 -17.10 -5.69
CA TYR A 58 15.70 -17.69 -6.31
C TYR A 58 16.25 -18.76 -5.45
#